data_64d4b06b4b1d11903ad5dbcf506dbe1c
#
_entry.id   64d4b06b4b1d11903ad5dbcf506dbe1c
#
_cell.length_a   1.000
_cell.length_b   1.000
_cell.length_c   1.000
_cell.angle_alpha   90.00
_cell.angle_beta   90.00
_cell.angle_gamma   90.00
#
_symmetry.space_group_name_H-M   'P 1'
#
loop_
_entity.id
_entity.type
_entity.pdbx_description
1 polymer ?
#
loop_
_entity_poly.entity_id
_entity_poly.type
_entity_poly.pdbx_seq_one_letter_code
_entity_poly.pdbx_strand_id
1 'polypeptide(L)'
;MRKEAKRNIRQHSGNFQNRDIGVLVHWRFPGLDAFPVYPFAYEDTRRHERFVFREEFCRYLIIAFIEEGRLNYFCDGREYRLSAGDVIVIPPEHTYRFETVFPHFYRKKVVEFKGMNLLSFCETLGLNDVNVFSLEEPGMALLERISVLIQSREQEDIPELIGVSHELLTRLSLLLHPSKKSFYLLNAVVERLEHHLDQPLQIRKLAEEFNISQTWLEKCFREKFRMTPYEYRQNCRMEQAKYLLTHTENSLKEISYRLGYCNPYYFSAEFRRLAGVPPSVFRKKISGTR
;
A
#
# COMPACT_ATOMS: atom_id res chain seq x y z
N MET A 1 -20.87 6.31 30.89
CA MET A 1 -20.50 6.28 29.48
C MET A 1 -20.60 4.89 28.79
N ARG A 2 -20.72 3.76 29.52
CA ARG A 2 -20.83 2.39 28.91
C ARG A 2 -22.21 2.03 28.34
N LYS A 3 -23.26 2.83 28.52
CA LYS A 3 -24.67 2.49 28.13
C LYS A 3 -25.13 3.12 26.81
N GLU A 4 -24.46 4.12 26.26
CA GLU A 4 -24.88 4.78 25.01
C GLU A 4 -24.31 4.16 23.74
N ALA A 5 -23.18 3.44 23.82
CA ALA A 5 -22.58 2.76 22.65
C ALA A 5 -23.46 1.61 22.11
N LYS A 6 -24.39 1.08 22.90
CA LYS A 6 -25.28 -0.03 22.49
C LYS A 6 -26.51 0.38 21.67
N ARG A 7 -26.79 1.67 21.45
CA ARG A 7 -28.06 2.14 20.84
C ARG A 7 -28.04 2.43 19.35
N ASN A 8 -26.91 2.29 18.65
CA ASN A 8 -26.84 2.57 17.20
C ASN A 8 -26.76 1.32 16.31
N ILE A 9 -27.36 0.24 16.73
CA ILE A 9 -27.61 -0.91 15.87
C ILE A 9 -28.90 -0.60 15.10
N ARG A 10 -28.83 0.00 13.93
CA ARG A 10 -29.83 -0.29 12.91
C ARG A 10 -29.53 -1.68 12.37
N GLN A 11 -30.03 -2.71 13.04
CA GLN A 11 -30.37 -3.92 12.35
C GLN A 11 -31.40 -3.50 11.29
N HIS A 12 -30.99 -3.35 10.05
CA HIS A 12 -31.89 -3.52 8.95
C HIS A 12 -32.17 -5.02 8.90
N SER A 13 -33.02 -5.50 9.85
CA SER A 13 -33.78 -6.70 9.66
C SER A 13 -34.82 -6.37 8.57
N GLY A 14 -34.36 -6.30 7.31
CA GLY A 14 -35.25 -6.58 6.22
C GLY A 14 -35.82 -7.96 6.52
N ASN A 15 -37.08 -8.20 6.19
CA ASN A 15 -37.74 -9.50 6.32
C ASN A 15 -36.90 -10.58 5.61
N PHE A 16 -35.85 -11.09 6.31
CA PHE A 16 -35.09 -12.24 5.87
C PHE A 16 -36.00 -13.44 6.09
N GLN A 17 -36.56 -14.00 5.01
CA GLN A 17 -37.21 -15.26 5.08
C GLN A 17 -36.19 -16.29 5.60
N ASN A 18 -36.64 -17.28 6.33
CA ASN A 18 -35.93 -18.28 7.18
C ASN A 18 -34.71 -19.01 6.55
N ARG A 19 -34.21 -18.63 5.37
CA ARG A 19 -33.09 -19.26 4.64
C ARG A 19 -31.91 -18.33 4.35
N ASP A 20 -32.06 -17.02 4.59
CA ASP A 20 -31.01 -16.05 4.39
C ASP A 20 -30.31 -15.76 5.73
N ILE A 21 -29.01 -15.98 5.80
CA ILE A 21 -28.19 -15.68 6.97
C ILE A 21 -27.36 -14.46 6.59
N GLY A 22 -27.40 -13.43 7.42
CA GLY A 22 -26.59 -12.25 7.16
C GLY A 22 -26.20 -11.51 8.44
N VAL A 23 -24.99 -10.99 8.45
CA VAL A 23 -24.47 -10.06 9.45
C VAL A 23 -24.17 -8.76 8.73
N LEU A 24 -24.75 -7.68 9.19
CA LEU A 24 -24.42 -6.34 8.73
C LEU A 24 -24.03 -5.49 9.93
N VAL A 25 -22.81 -5.05 9.98
CA VAL A 25 -22.26 -4.22 11.06
C VAL A 25 -21.86 -2.88 10.51
N HIS A 26 -22.50 -1.82 10.99
CA HIS A 26 -22.03 -0.46 10.79
C HIS A 26 -21.28 0.00 12.04
N TRP A 27 -20.07 0.49 11.84
CA TRP A 27 -19.23 0.94 12.93
C TRP A 27 -19.14 2.47 12.94
N ARG A 28 -19.47 3.06 14.08
CA ARG A 28 -19.34 4.49 14.31
C ARG A 28 -18.64 4.71 15.65
N PHE A 29 -17.36 5.00 15.59
CA PHE A 29 -16.61 5.42 16.76
C PHE A 29 -16.26 6.91 16.67
N PRO A 30 -16.32 7.64 17.78
CA PRO A 30 -15.75 8.99 17.86
C PRO A 30 -14.27 8.93 17.51
N GLY A 31 -13.83 9.79 16.59
CA GLY A 31 -12.42 9.86 16.18
C GLY A 31 -12.05 9.06 14.93
N LEU A 32 -12.89 8.15 14.42
CA LEU A 32 -12.63 7.50 13.13
C LEU A 32 -12.58 8.51 11.97
N ASP A 33 -13.38 9.56 12.04
CA ASP A 33 -13.40 10.62 11.03
C ASP A 33 -12.08 11.42 10.97
N ALA A 34 -11.16 11.23 11.93
CA ALA A 34 -9.81 11.79 11.89
C ALA A 34 -8.89 11.04 10.90
N PHE A 35 -9.23 9.83 10.51
CA PHE A 35 -8.47 9.06 9.54
C PHE A 35 -8.91 9.42 8.11
N PRO A 36 -7.96 9.57 7.17
CA PRO A 36 -8.29 9.93 5.78
C PRO A 36 -9.18 8.90 5.09
N VAL A 37 -8.98 7.60 5.39
CA VAL A 37 -9.80 6.47 4.92
C VAL A 37 -9.84 5.40 6.01
N TYR A 38 -11.02 4.85 6.26
CA TYR A 38 -11.23 3.82 7.28
C TYR A 38 -12.43 2.92 6.93
N PRO A 39 -12.42 1.65 7.35
CA PRO A 39 -13.56 0.77 7.17
C PRO A 39 -14.66 1.16 8.16
N PHE A 40 -15.89 1.23 7.71
CA PHE A 40 -17.04 1.60 8.56
C PHE A 40 -18.19 0.61 8.55
N ALA A 41 -18.21 -0.31 7.59
CA ALA A 41 -19.22 -1.35 7.49
C ALA A 41 -18.62 -2.69 7.04
N TYR A 42 -19.20 -3.74 7.56
CA TYR A 42 -18.92 -5.11 7.19
C TYR A 42 -20.22 -5.86 6.99
N GLU A 43 -20.31 -6.63 5.92
CA GLU A 43 -21.43 -7.50 5.60
C GLU A 43 -20.93 -8.93 5.38
N ASP A 44 -21.59 -9.92 5.97
CA ASP A 44 -21.47 -11.34 5.63
C ASP A 44 -22.87 -11.86 5.36
N THR A 45 -23.17 -12.14 4.10
CA THR A 45 -24.52 -12.47 3.66
C THR A 45 -24.51 -13.72 2.81
N ARG A 46 -25.35 -14.70 3.19
CA ARG A 46 -25.65 -15.90 2.41
C ARG A 46 -27.09 -15.84 1.93
N ARG A 47 -27.32 -16.04 0.63
CA ARG A 47 -28.67 -16.04 0.03
C ARG A 47 -28.88 -17.25 -0.87
N HIS A 48 -30.06 -17.82 -0.75
CA HIS A 48 -30.50 -18.99 -1.52
C HIS A 48 -31.58 -18.66 -2.55
N GLU A 49 -32.14 -17.47 -2.49
CA GLU A 49 -33.27 -17.07 -3.32
C GLU A 49 -32.83 -16.05 -4.39
N ARG A 50 -33.70 -15.88 -5.39
CA ARG A 50 -33.48 -14.83 -6.39
C ARG A 50 -33.55 -13.47 -5.70
N PHE A 51 -32.46 -12.75 -5.80
CA PHE A 51 -32.29 -11.44 -5.17
C PHE A 51 -31.62 -10.48 -6.12
N VAL A 52 -32.09 -9.25 -6.16
CA VAL A 52 -31.51 -8.15 -6.92
C VAL A 52 -31.35 -6.97 -5.97
N PHE A 53 -30.16 -6.41 -5.93
CA PHE A 53 -29.86 -5.17 -5.22
C PHE A 53 -29.36 -4.14 -6.22
N ARG A 54 -29.69 -2.87 -6.00
CA ARG A 54 -29.24 -1.75 -6.81
C ARG A 54 -28.86 -0.58 -5.92
N GLU A 55 -27.71 0.01 -6.20
CA GLU A 55 -27.24 1.28 -5.66
C GLU A 55 -27.03 2.26 -6.80
N GLU A 56 -27.70 3.40 -6.78
CA GLU A 56 -27.64 4.35 -7.90
C GLU A 56 -26.41 5.26 -7.84
N PHE A 57 -25.85 5.47 -6.66
CA PHE A 57 -24.66 6.27 -6.47
C PHE A 57 -23.91 5.80 -5.23
N CYS A 58 -22.87 5.02 -5.43
CA CYS A 58 -22.03 4.54 -4.34
C CYS A 58 -21.16 5.67 -3.78
N ARG A 59 -21.21 5.89 -2.48
CA ARG A 59 -20.38 6.90 -1.80
C ARG A 59 -19.13 6.32 -1.14
N TYR A 60 -18.95 5.02 -1.25
CA TYR A 60 -17.97 4.24 -0.50
C TYR A 60 -17.07 3.48 -1.46
N LEU A 61 -15.87 3.17 -1.02
CA LEU A 61 -15.08 2.14 -1.67
C LEU A 61 -15.55 0.78 -1.12
N ILE A 62 -16.03 -0.07 -2.00
CA ILE A 62 -16.55 -1.40 -1.68
C ILE A 62 -15.58 -2.47 -2.12
N ILE A 63 -15.26 -3.38 -1.21
CA ILE A 63 -14.53 -4.61 -1.51
C ILE A 63 -15.44 -5.76 -1.16
N ALA A 64 -15.92 -6.48 -2.18
CA ALA A 64 -16.78 -7.64 -2.00
C ALA A 64 -16.05 -8.91 -2.42
N PHE A 65 -15.96 -9.86 -1.52
CA PHE A 65 -15.40 -11.19 -1.72
C PHE A 65 -16.53 -12.23 -1.80
N ILE A 66 -16.48 -13.08 -2.83
CA ILE A 66 -17.40 -14.17 -3.01
C ILE A 66 -16.81 -15.42 -2.35
N GLU A 67 -17.37 -15.81 -1.21
CA GLU A 67 -16.90 -16.97 -0.45
C GLU A 67 -17.44 -18.27 -1.03
N GLU A 68 -18.72 -18.28 -1.42
CA GLU A 68 -19.40 -19.46 -1.99
C GLU A 68 -20.33 -19.06 -3.13
N GLY A 69 -20.50 -19.95 -4.08
CA GLY A 69 -21.52 -19.83 -5.13
C GLY A 69 -21.16 -18.91 -6.27
N ARG A 70 -22.17 -18.24 -6.85
CA ARG A 70 -22.02 -17.34 -8.00
C ARG A 70 -22.91 -16.11 -7.88
N LEU A 71 -22.39 -14.97 -8.33
CA LEU A 71 -23.06 -13.69 -8.27
C LEU A 71 -22.70 -12.83 -9.49
N ASN A 72 -23.69 -12.18 -10.11
CA ASN A 72 -23.43 -11.22 -11.15
C ASN A 72 -23.48 -9.82 -10.57
N TYR A 73 -22.45 -9.03 -10.87
CA TYR A 73 -22.42 -7.59 -10.66
C TYR A 73 -22.53 -6.86 -12.00
N PHE A 74 -23.25 -5.76 -12.00
CA PHE A 74 -23.35 -4.83 -13.11
C PHE A 74 -22.90 -3.47 -12.59
N CYS A 75 -21.92 -2.90 -13.20
CA CYS A 75 -21.39 -1.61 -12.81
C CYS A 75 -21.19 -0.75 -14.06
N ASP A 76 -21.80 0.42 -14.08
CA ASP A 76 -21.75 1.36 -15.22
C ASP A 76 -22.02 0.72 -16.58
N GLY A 77 -23.00 -0.20 -16.62
CA GLY A 77 -23.41 -0.91 -17.83
C GLY A 77 -22.55 -2.13 -18.22
N ARG A 78 -21.49 -2.44 -17.46
CA ARG A 78 -20.67 -3.66 -17.65
C ARG A 78 -21.13 -4.78 -16.72
N GLU A 79 -21.09 -6.02 -17.22
CA GLU A 79 -21.40 -7.24 -16.45
C GLU A 79 -20.10 -7.89 -15.97
N TYR A 80 -20.08 -8.23 -14.68
CA TYR A 80 -19.02 -8.99 -14.02
C TYR A 80 -19.61 -10.26 -13.40
N ARG A 81 -19.16 -11.43 -13.88
CA ARG A 81 -19.61 -12.73 -13.40
C ARG A 81 -18.62 -13.25 -12.37
N LEU A 82 -19.05 -13.32 -11.14
CA LEU A 82 -18.22 -13.69 -10.00
C LEU A 82 -18.55 -15.09 -9.52
N SER A 83 -17.52 -15.81 -9.09
CA SER A 83 -17.58 -17.14 -8.48
C SER A 83 -16.79 -17.15 -7.17
N ALA A 84 -16.90 -18.25 -6.43
CA ALA A 84 -16.11 -18.43 -5.20
C ALA A 84 -14.61 -18.19 -5.45
N GLY A 85 -13.99 -17.38 -4.61
CA GLY A 85 -12.60 -16.94 -4.71
C GLY A 85 -12.42 -15.58 -5.39
N ASP A 86 -13.45 -15.05 -6.06
CA ASP A 86 -13.36 -13.75 -6.72
C ASP A 86 -13.60 -12.58 -5.74
N VAL A 87 -12.87 -11.50 -5.97
CA VAL A 87 -13.03 -10.21 -5.31
C VAL A 87 -13.39 -9.17 -6.34
N ILE A 88 -14.38 -8.32 -6.05
CA ILE A 88 -14.66 -7.11 -6.82
C ILE A 88 -14.37 -5.88 -5.96
N VAL A 89 -13.68 -4.90 -6.55
CA VAL A 89 -13.47 -3.57 -6.01
C VAL A 89 -14.35 -2.60 -6.78
N ILE A 90 -15.22 -1.89 -6.06
CA ILE A 90 -16.11 -0.86 -6.62
C ILE A 90 -15.74 0.46 -5.96
N PRO A 91 -15.15 1.40 -6.71
CA PRO A 91 -14.81 2.73 -6.21
C PRO A 91 -16.05 3.57 -5.90
N PRO A 92 -15.90 4.69 -5.19
CA PRO A 92 -16.99 5.68 -5.05
C PRO A 92 -17.42 6.24 -6.41
N GLU A 93 -18.62 6.82 -6.44
CA GLU A 93 -19.23 7.47 -7.61
C GLU A 93 -19.66 6.55 -8.75
N HIS A 94 -19.65 5.24 -8.54
CA HIS A 94 -20.16 4.26 -9.48
C HIS A 94 -21.60 3.85 -9.17
N THR A 95 -22.38 3.54 -10.22
CA THR A 95 -23.69 2.90 -10.10
C THR A 95 -23.50 1.41 -10.21
N TYR A 96 -23.97 0.64 -9.24
CA TYR A 96 -23.86 -0.81 -9.32
C TYR A 96 -25.15 -1.52 -8.95
N ARG A 97 -25.32 -2.72 -9.52
CA ARG A 97 -26.36 -3.67 -9.22
C ARG A 97 -25.74 -5.05 -9.10
N PHE A 98 -26.26 -5.88 -8.21
CA PHE A 98 -25.90 -7.29 -8.22
C PHE A 98 -27.15 -8.16 -8.15
N GLU A 99 -27.04 -9.37 -8.67
CA GLU A 99 -28.12 -10.34 -8.70
C GLU A 99 -27.63 -11.78 -8.54
N THR A 100 -28.44 -12.60 -7.86
CA THR A 100 -28.18 -14.03 -7.69
C THR A 100 -28.30 -14.75 -9.03
N VAL A 101 -27.35 -15.62 -9.35
CA VAL A 101 -27.41 -16.51 -10.51
C VAL A 101 -28.24 -17.75 -10.14
N PHE A 102 -29.55 -17.73 -10.45
CA PHE A 102 -30.44 -18.86 -10.18
C PHE A 102 -30.08 -20.07 -11.06
N PRO A 103 -30.14 -21.33 -10.55
CA PRO A 103 -30.59 -21.78 -9.22
C PRO A 103 -29.51 -21.83 -8.12
N HIS A 104 -28.40 -21.11 -8.33
CA HIS A 104 -27.28 -21.13 -7.39
C HIS A 104 -27.53 -20.18 -6.21
N PHE A 105 -26.89 -20.47 -5.09
CA PHE A 105 -26.78 -19.58 -3.97
C PHE A 105 -25.44 -18.80 -4.03
N TYR A 106 -25.30 -17.81 -3.16
CA TYR A 106 -24.01 -17.18 -2.91
C TYR A 106 -23.82 -16.90 -1.42
N ARG A 107 -22.57 -16.85 -1.00
CA ARG A 107 -22.12 -16.17 0.21
C ARG A 107 -21.07 -15.15 -0.17
N LYS A 108 -21.26 -13.91 0.28
CA LYS A 108 -20.31 -12.82 0.08
C LYS A 108 -19.98 -12.15 1.40
N LYS A 109 -18.73 -11.70 1.51
CA LYS A 109 -18.27 -10.80 2.55
C LYS A 109 -17.94 -9.45 1.91
N VAL A 110 -18.35 -8.35 2.55
CA VAL A 110 -18.14 -7.00 2.04
C VAL A 110 -17.53 -6.15 3.13
N VAL A 111 -16.52 -5.38 2.78
CA VAL A 111 -15.99 -4.29 3.61
C VAL A 111 -16.20 -2.99 2.85
N GLU A 112 -16.78 -2.00 3.54
CA GLU A 112 -17.01 -0.68 2.98
C GLU A 112 -16.13 0.36 3.67
N PHE A 113 -15.46 1.18 2.88
CA PHE A 113 -14.56 2.22 3.34
C PHE A 113 -15.13 3.60 3.06
N LYS A 114 -14.91 4.52 3.98
CA LYS A 114 -15.20 5.95 3.81
C LYS A 114 -14.07 6.80 4.36
N GLY A 115 -14.13 8.10 4.13
CA GLY A 115 -13.17 9.08 4.63
C GLY A 115 -13.28 10.40 3.86
N MET A 116 -12.72 11.46 4.42
CA MET A 116 -12.76 12.79 3.80
C MET A 116 -12.03 12.86 2.46
N ASN A 117 -10.97 12.05 2.30
CA ASN A 117 -10.11 12.06 1.12
C ASN A 117 -10.23 10.77 0.30
N LEU A 118 -11.38 10.08 0.38
CA LEU A 118 -11.55 8.75 -0.21
C LEU A 118 -11.27 8.73 -1.71
N LEU A 119 -11.77 9.70 -2.49
CA LEU A 119 -11.54 9.78 -3.94
C LEU A 119 -10.06 9.92 -4.26
N SER A 120 -9.39 10.92 -3.68
CA SER A 120 -7.96 11.14 -3.89
C SER A 120 -7.11 9.96 -3.43
N PHE A 121 -7.54 9.27 -2.38
CA PHE A 121 -6.89 8.06 -1.91
C PHE A 121 -7.04 6.91 -2.92
N CYS A 122 -8.24 6.70 -3.47
CA CYS A 122 -8.48 5.72 -4.52
C CYS A 122 -7.65 6.02 -5.78
N GLU A 123 -7.57 7.28 -6.21
CA GLU A 123 -6.73 7.71 -7.32
C GLU A 123 -5.25 7.41 -7.07
N THR A 124 -4.74 7.74 -5.89
CA THR A 124 -3.34 7.49 -5.51
C THR A 124 -2.99 6.01 -5.55
N LEU A 125 -3.89 5.16 -5.05
CA LEU A 125 -3.71 3.71 -5.08
C LEU A 125 -4.07 3.09 -6.45
N GLY A 126 -4.72 3.84 -7.35
CA GLY A 126 -5.23 3.34 -8.64
C GLY A 126 -6.41 2.39 -8.46
N LEU A 127 -7.22 2.62 -7.43
CA LEU A 127 -8.47 1.92 -7.13
C LEU A 127 -9.68 2.73 -7.62
N ASN A 128 -9.53 3.48 -8.71
CA ASN A 128 -10.54 4.37 -9.28
C ASN A 128 -11.37 3.72 -10.40
N ASP A 129 -11.10 2.46 -10.74
CA ASP A 129 -11.86 1.66 -11.68
C ASP A 129 -12.44 0.42 -11.00
N VAL A 130 -13.54 -0.11 -11.56
CA VAL A 130 -14.09 -1.38 -11.12
C VAL A 130 -13.18 -2.51 -11.58
N ASN A 131 -12.70 -3.29 -10.64
CA ASN A 131 -11.76 -4.38 -10.89
C ASN A 131 -12.25 -5.69 -10.26
N VAL A 132 -12.03 -6.79 -10.98
CA VAL A 132 -12.28 -8.17 -10.50
C VAL A 132 -10.98 -8.96 -10.58
N PHE A 133 -10.66 -9.68 -9.52
CA PHE A 133 -9.48 -10.53 -9.44
C PHE A 133 -9.67 -11.60 -8.37
N SER A 134 -8.82 -12.61 -8.36
CA SER A 134 -8.77 -13.60 -7.28
C SER A 134 -7.75 -13.16 -6.23
N LEU A 135 -8.14 -13.17 -4.97
CA LEU A 135 -7.29 -12.76 -3.86
C LEU A 135 -6.55 -13.98 -3.29
N GLU A 136 -5.22 -13.89 -3.22
CA GLU A 136 -4.40 -14.92 -2.61
C GLU A 136 -4.53 -14.94 -1.07
N GLU A 137 -4.13 -16.04 -0.44
CA GLU A 137 -4.21 -16.29 1.01
C GLU A 137 -3.80 -15.10 1.91
N PRO A 138 -2.69 -14.38 1.69
CA PRO A 138 -2.34 -13.25 2.54
C PRO A 138 -3.38 -12.12 2.54
N GLY A 139 -4.05 -11.89 1.39
CA GLY A 139 -5.10 -10.89 1.29
C GLY A 139 -6.42 -11.35 1.94
N MET A 140 -6.70 -12.64 1.87
CA MET A 140 -7.86 -13.26 2.54
C MET A 140 -7.74 -13.15 4.05
N ALA A 141 -6.57 -13.46 4.62
CA ALA A 141 -6.32 -13.31 6.05
C ALA A 141 -6.55 -11.87 6.55
N LEU A 142 -6.21 -10.86 5.74
CA LEU A 142 -6.48 -9.45 6.07
C LEU A 142 -7.98 -9.14 6.09
N LEU A 143 -8.76 -9.63 5.11
CA LEU A 143 -10.22 -9.48 5.10
C LEU A 143 -10.87 -10.15 6.32
N GLU A 144 -10.44 -11.34 6.67
CA GLU A 144 -10.88 -12.05 7.87
C GLU A 144 -10.55 -11.24 9.14
N ARG A 145 -9.33 -10.72 9.26
CA ARG A 145 -8.92 -9.92 10.42
C ARG A 145 -9.74 -8.65 10.54
N ILE A 146 -9.98 -7.93 9.43
CA ILE A 146 -10.86 -6.76 9.39
C ILE A 146 -12.26 -7.14 9.89
N SER A 147 -12.80 -8.28 9.45
CA SER A 147 -14.13 -8.73 9.85
C SER A 147 -14.24 -8.96 11.37
N VAL A 148 -13.22 -9.58 11.96
CA VAL A 148 -13.15 -9.83 13.41
C VAL A 148 -13.08 -8.50 14.17
N LEU A 149 -12.20 -7.59 13.77
CA LEU A 149 -12.00 -6.30 14.43
C LEU A 149 -13.24 -5.39 14.33
N ILE A 150 -13.93 -5.36 13.18
CA ILE A 150 -15.19 -4.60 13.05
C ILE A 150 -16.28 -5.19 13.94
N GLN A 151 -16.35 -6.52 14.09
CA GLN A 151 -17.35 -7.18 14.89
C GLN A 151 -17.09 -7.08 16.40
N SER A 152 -15.83 -6.99 16.84
CA SER A 152 -15.48 -6.81 18.25
C SER A 152 -16.05 -5.52 18.83
N ARG A 153 -16.07 -4.46 18.03
CA ARG A 153 -16.52 -3.10 18.39
C ARG A 153 -15.78 -2.51 19.59
N GLU A 154 -14.57 -2.95 19.84
CA GLU A 154 -13.75 -2.39 20.90
C GLU A 154 -12.94 -1.20 20.38
N GLN A 155 -12.89 -0.13 21.17
CA GLN A 155 -12.16 1.08 20.79
C GLN A 155 -10.64 0.84 20.72
N GLU A 156 -10.16 -0.10 21.51
CA GLU A 156 -8.76 -0.50 21.58
C GLU A 156 -8.28 -1.16 20.28
N ASP A 157 -9.20 -1.73 19.48
CA ASP A 157 -8.92 -2.38 18.20
C ASP A 157 -8.77 -1.40 17.04
N ILE A 158 -9.09 -0.11 17.22
CA ILE A 158 -9.05 0.89 16.13
C ILE A 158 -7.68 0.98 15.46
N PRO A 159 -6.54 1.11 16.18
CA PRO A 159 -5.23 1.20 15.53
C PRO A 159 -4.91 -0.01 14.66
N GLU A 160 -5.22 -1.21 15.14
CA GLU A 160 -5.01 -2.45 14.37
C GLU A 160 -5.95 -2.50 13.16
N LEU A 161 -7.23 -2.18 13.32
CA LEU A 161 -8.19 -2.17 12.22
C LEU A 161 -7.76 -1.22 11.09
N ILE A 162 -7.30 -0.02 11.43
CA ILE A 162 -6.80 0.95 10.44
C ILE A 162 -5.55 0.39 9.74
N GLY A 163 -4.59 -0.15 10.49
CA GLY A 163 -3.37 -0.73 9.95
C GLY A 163 -3.63 -1.88 8.97
N VAL A 164 -4.42 -2.87 9.38
CA VAL A 164 -4.79 -4.03 8.55
C VAL A 164 -5.58 -3.60 7.30
N SER A 165 -6.46 -2.60 7.44
CA SER A 165 -7.25 -2.07 6.33
C SER A 165 -6.37 -1.38 5.29
N HIS A 166 -5.43 -0.55 5.71
CA HIS A 166 -4.49 0.10 4.79
C HIS A 166 -3.53 -0.89 4.15
N GLU A 167 -3.12 -1.94 4.87
CA GLU A 167 -2.34 -3.03 4.27
C GLU A 167 -3.12 -3.73 3.16
N LEU A 168 -4.40 -4.09 3.39
CA LEU A 168 -5.26 -4.67 2.37
C LEU A 168 -5.34 -3.78 1.13
N LEU A 169 -5.68 -2.49 1.30
CA LEU A 169 -5.82 -1.54 0.19
C LEU A 169 -4.51 -1.38 -0.60
N THR A 170 -3.37 -1.37 0.09
CA THR A 170 -2.05 -1.32 -0.55
C THR A 170 -1.76 -2.58 -1.35
N ARG A 171 -2.07 -3.77 -0.81
CA ARG A 171 -1.91 -5.04 -1.54
C ARG A 171 -2.79 -5.10 -2.79
N LEU A 172 -4.04 -4.65 -2.71
CA LEU A 172 -4.94 -4.55 -3.85
C LEU A 172 -4.36 -3.62 -4.93
N SER A 173 -3.87 -2.45 -4.55
CA SER A 173 -3.18 -1.53 -5.46
C SER A 173 -2.00 -2.19 -6.17
N LEU A 174 -1.19 -2.96 -5.46
CA LEU A 174 -0.02 -3.66 -6.03
C LEU A 174 -0.42 -4.81 -6.97
N LEU A 175 -1.53 -5.48 -6.70
CA LEU A 175 -2.08 -6.52 -7.59
C LEU A 175 -2.63 -5.91 -8.89
N LEU A 176 -3.35 -4.81 -8.80
CA LEU A 176 -3.95 -4.12 -9.94
C LEU A 176 -2.91 -3.41 -10.81
N HIS A 177 -1.81 -3.00 -10.21
CA HIS A 177 -0.76 -2.24 -10.88
C HIS A 177 0.62 -2.86 -10.64
N PRO A 178 0.97 -3.96 -11.31
CA PRO A 178 2.29 -4.60 -11.16
C PRO A 178 3.47 -3.64 -11.43
N SER A 179 3.27 -2.64 -12.29
CA SER A 179 4.25 -1.57 -12.52
C SER A 179 4.49 -0.69 -11.29
N LYS A 180 3.46 -0.44 -10.48
CA LYS A 180 3.61 0.27 -9.19
C LYS A 180 4.39 -0.56 -8.18
N LYS A 181 4.22 -1.89 -8.15
CA LYS A 181 5.04 -2.78 -7.31
C LYS A 181 6.52 -2.60 -7.61
N SER A 182 6.88 -2.56 -8.89
CA SER A 182 8.25 -2.27 -9.34
C SER A 182 8.74 -0.90 -8.87
N PHE A 183 7.89 0.12 -8.93
CA PHE A 183 8.21 1.47 -8.49
C PHE A 183 8.46 1.56 -6.97
N TYR A 184 7.58 0.97 -6.15
CA TYR A 184 7.74 0.95 -4.68
C TYR A 184 8.98 0.17 -4.25
N LEU A 185 9.22 -0.99 -4.86
CA LEU A 185 10.43 -1.78 -4.60
C LEU A 185 11.70 -1.00 -4.94
N LEU A 186 11.71 -0.35 -6.11
CA LEU A 186 12.87 0.44 -6.52
C LEU A 186 13.11 1.64 -5.58
N ASN A 187 12.05 2.32 -5.13
CA ASN A 187 12.19 3.41 -4.16
C ASN A 187 12.71 2.93 -2.81
N ALA A 188 12.24 1.78 -2.30
CA ALA A 188 12.75 1.19 -1.06
C ALA A 188 14.23 0.80 -1.17
N VAL A 189 14.65 0.28 -2.33
CA VAL A 189 16.06 0.00 -2.62
C VAL A 189 16.89 1.28 -2.66
N VAL A 190 16.36 2.35 -3.28
CA VAL A 190 17.01 3.67 -3.32
C VAL A 190 17.21 4.20 -1.91
N GLU A 191 16.20 4.23 -1.09
CA GLU A 191 16.24 4.63 0.31
C GLU A 191 17.31 3.84 1.10
N ARG A 192 17.35 2.52 0.92
CA ARG A 192 18.36 1.63 1.54
C ARG A 192 19.79 1.99 1.09
N LEU A 193 19.99 2.36 -0.17
CA LEU A 193 21.28 2.77 -0.71
C LEU A 193 21.73 4.15 -0.16
N GLU A 194 20.80 5.06 0.09
CA GLU A 194 21.07 6.40 0.58
C GLU A 194 21.38 6.44 2.08
N HIS A 195 20.72 5.61 2.89
CA HIS A 195 20.85 5.63 4.35
C HIS A 195 22.07 4.89 4.92
N HIS A 196 22.65 3.92 4.21
CA HIS A 196 23.75 3.10 4.73
C HIS A 196 25.04 3.26 3.92
N LEU A 197 25.49 4.49 3.78
CA LEU A 197 26.67 4.83 2.96
C LEU A 197 27.98 4.31 3.53
N ASP A 198 28.06 4.07 4.82
CA ASP A 198 29.22 3.55 5.57
C ASP A 198 29.46 2.04 5.35
N GLN A 199 28.45 1.27 4.98
CA GLN A 199 28.55 -0.19 4.85
C GLN A 199 29.05 -0.62 3.45
N PRO A 200 29.71 -1.79 3.31
CA PRO A 200 30.04 -2.34 2.00
C PRO A 200 28.77 -2.71 1.23
N LEU A 201 28.67 -2.29 -0.03
CA LEU A 201 27.57 -2.68 -0.89
C LEU A 201 27.85 -4.01 -1.56
N GLN A 202 26.98 -4.98 -1.32
CA GLN A 202 26.92 -6.25 -2.04
C GLN A 202 25.58 -6.32 -2.79
N ILE A 203 25.61 -6.09 -4.10
CA ILE A 203 24.39 -6.01 -4.93
C ILE A 203 23.53 -7.27 -4.81
N ARG A 204 24.18 -8.45 -4.72
CA ARG A 204 23.47 -9.71 -4.53
C ARG A 204 22.67 -9.72 -3.21
N LYS A 205 23.29 -9.34 -2.09
CA LYS A 205 22.61 -9.30 -0.79
C LYS A 205 21.48 -8.25 -0.78
N LEU A 206 21.71 -7.12 -1.42
CA LEU A 206 20.67 -6.10 -1.58
C LEU A 206 19.47 -6.65 -2.37
N ALA A 207 19.71 -7.39 -3.44
CA ALA A 207 18.64 -8.02 -4.21
C ALA A 207 17.90 -9.10 -3.40
N GLU A 208 18.63 -9.92 -2.63
CA GLU A 208 18.05 -10.92 -1.72
C GLU A 208 17.18 -10.28 -0.62
N GLU A 209 17.62 -9.15 -0.02
CA GLU A 209 16.89 -8.40 1.01
C GLU A 209 15.49 -7.98 0.53
N PHE A 210 15.36 -7.64 -0.76
CA PHE A 210 14.09 -7.19 -1.36
C PHE A 210 13.36 -8.28 -2.17
N ASN A 211 13.82 -9.55 -2.10
CA ASN A 211 13.27 -10.67 -2.88
C ASN A 211 13.18 -10.38 -4.38
N ILE A 212 14.23 -9.77 -4.95
CA ILE A 212 14.34 -9.46 -6.38
C ILE A 212 15.62 -10.05 -6.98
N SER A 213 15.65 -10.25 -8.30
CA SER A 213 16.87 -10.67 -8.96
C SER A 213 17.83 -9.47 -9.15
N GLN A 214 19.15 -9.76 -9.10
CA GLN A 214 20.16 -8.75 -9.39
C GLN A 214 19.99 -8.15 -10.79
N THR A 215 19.66 -8.98 -11.78
CA THR A 215 19.41 -8.55 -13.17
C THR A 215 18.24 -7.54 -13.25
N TRP A 216 17.16 -7.82 -12.53
CA TRP A 216 16.01 -6.91 -12.46
C TRP A 216 16.42 -5.57 -11.83
N LEU A 217 17.16 -5.61 -10.72
CA LEU A 217 17.63 -4.42 -10.02
C LEU A 217 18.50 -3.53 -10.94
N GLU A 218 19.49 -4.15 -11.59
CA GLU A 218 20.38 -3.42 -12.53
C GLU A 218 19.61 -2.82 -13.71
N LYS A 219 18.65 -3.57 -14.27
CA LYS A 219 17.79 -3.08 -15.35
C LYS A 219 16.99 -1.85 -14.91
N CYS A 220 16.30 -1.93 -13.77
CA CYS A 220 15.51 -0.82 -13.23
C CYS A 220 16.34 0.43 -12.97
N PHE A 221 17.57 0.28 -12.42
CA PHE A 221 18.46 1.41 -12.19
C PHE A 221 18.93 2.04 -13.49
N ARG A 222 19.28 1.24 -14.50
CA ARG A 222 19.66 1.76 -15.83
C ARG A 222 18.51 2.49 -16.52
N GLU A 223 17.30 1.98 -16.42
CA GLU A 223 16.12 2.60 -17.02
C GLU A 223 15.75 3.93 -16.33
N LYS A 224 15.72 3.95 -14.99
CA LYS A 224 15.28 5.12 -14.23
C LYS A 224 16.37 6.17 -14.03
N PHE A 225 17.58 5.74 -13.66
CA PHE A 225 18.69 6.63 -13.28
C PHE A 225 19.81 6.71 -14.30
N ARG A 226 19.77 5.89 -15.37
CA ARG A 226 20.83 5.80 -16.39
C ARG A 226 22.20 5.39 -15.83
N MET A 227 22.21 4.70 -14.69
CA MET A 227 23.40 4.22 -14.01
C MET A 227 23.13 2.89 -13.30
N THR A 228 24.17 2.23 -12.81
CA THR A 228 24.05 1.03 -11.99
C THR A 228 23.72 1.38 -10.53
N PRO A 229 23.21 0.45 -9.70
CA PRO A 229 23.03 0.68 -8.26
C PRO A 229 24.33 1.05 -7.54
N TYR A 230 25.45 0.51 -7.99
CA TYR A 230 26.78 0.84 -7.45
C TYR A 230 27.17 2.29 -7.76
N GLU A 231 27.04 2.73 -9.01
CA GLU A 231 27.32 4.11 -9.42
C GLU A 231 26.38 5.10 -8.71
N TYR A 232 25.12 4.74 -8.58
CA TYR A 232 24.15 5.55 -7.83
C TYR A 232 24.63 5.80 -6.39
N ARG A 233 24.99 4.73 -5.69
CA ARG A 233 25.51 4.84 -4.33
C ARG A 233 26.81 5.63 -4.24
N GLN A 234 27.71 5.49 -5.20
CA GLN A 234 28.95 6.29 -5.24
C GLN A 234 28.63 7.78 -5.39
N ASN A 235 27.65 8.14 -6.21
CA ASN A 235 27.18 9.51 -6.30
C ASN A 235 26.62 10.01 -4.96
N CYS A 236 25.81 9.23 -4.27
CA CYS A 236 25.29 9.58 -2.94
C CYS A 236 26.43 9.82 -1.93
N ARG A 237 27.46 8.95 -1.93
CA ARG A 237 28.67 9.14 -1.11
C ARG A 237 29.38 10.44 -1.43
N MET A 238 29.47 10.80 -2.70
CA MET A 238 30.15 12.05 -3.11
C MET A 238 29.33 13.28 -2.72
N GLU A 239 28.03 13.26 -2.85
CA GLU A 239 27.17 14.37 -2.39
C GLU A 239 27.27 14.53 -0.86
N GLN A 240 27.24 13.44 -0.12
CA GLN A 240 27.45 13.48 1.33
C GLN A 240 28.88 13.95 1.71
N ALA A 241 29.91 13.59 0.92
CA ALA A 241 31.26 14.08 1.11
C ALA A 241 31.33 15.59 0.90
N LYS A 242 30.73 16.13 -0.16
CA LYS A 242 30.65 17.58 -0.41
C LYS A 242 29.99 18.29 0.76
N TYR A 243 28.86 17.77 1.24
CA TYR A 243 28.15 18.31 2.42
C TYR A 243 29.07 18.36 3.64
N LEU A 244 29.72 17.23 4.01
CA LEU A 244 30.63 17.17 5.16
C LEU A 244 31.84 18.10 5.02
N LEU A 245 32.41 18.23 3.81
CA LEU A 245 33.54 19.13 3.53
C LEU A 245 33.16 20.59 3.72
N THR A 246 31.89 20.96 3.51
CA THR A 246 31.44 22.37 3.55
C THR A 246 30.84 22.78 4.87
N HIS A 247 30.25 21.83 5.62
CA HIS A 247 29.47 22.11 6.83
C HIS A 247 30.12 21.60 8.12
N THR A 248 31.25 20.90 8.05
CA THR A 248 31.93 20.36 9.22
C THR A 248 33.43 20.60 9.16
N GLU A 249 34.07 20.61 10.34
CA GLU A 249 35.51 20.67 10.49
C GLU A 249 36.17 19.26 10.47
N ASN A 250 35.42 18.20 10.13
CA ASN A 250 35.95 16.85 10.09
C ASN A 250 37.16 16.76 9.15
N SER A 251 38.19 16.05 9.58
CA SER A 251 39.34 15.77 8.72
C SER A 251 38.95 14.89 7.52
N LEU A 252 39.75 14.93 6.46
CA LEU A 252 39.54 14.06 5.29
C LEU A 252 39.54 12.57 5.67
N LYS A 253 40.33 12.21 6.68
CA LYS A 253 40.39 10.85 7.23
C LYS A 253 39.04 10.45 7.88
N GLU A 254 38.50 11.31 8.74
CA GLU A 254 37.19 11.07 9.39
C GLU A 254 36.04 10.97 8.37
N ILE A 255 36.03 11.91 7.38
CA ILE A 255 35.03 11.87 6.31
C ILE A 255 35.12 10.57 5.52
N SER A 256 36.32 10.12 5.17
CA SER A 256 36.52 8.90 4.40
C SER A 256 35.96 7.67 5.14
N TYR A 257 36.27 7.54 6.43
CA TYR A 257 35.77 6.41 7.24
C TYR A 257 34.24 6.48 7.46
N ARG A 258 33.71 7.68 7.70
CA ARG A 258 32.26 7.88 7.84
C ARG A 258 31.47 7.51 6.57
N LEU A 259 32.11 7.61 5.41
CA LEU A 259 31.53 7.21 4.14
C LEU A 259 31.86 5.76 3.74
N GLY A 260 32.46 4.97 4.65
CA GLY A 260 32.76 3.55 4.45
C GLY A 260 33.96 3.30 3.53
N TYR A 261 34.87 4.24 3.40
CA TYR A 261 36.15 4.01 2.72
C TYR A 261 37.18 3.49 3.72
N CYS A 262 37.78 2.37 3.42
CA CYS A 262 38.86 1.81 4.23
C CYS A 262 40.18 2.60 4.13
N ASN A 263 40.33 3.43 3.09
CA ASN A 263 41.56 4.20 2.82
C ASN A 263 41.22 5.62 2.36
N PRO A 264 41.71 6.66 3.09
CA PRO A 264 41.50 8.05 2.73
C PRO A 264 42.12 8.48 1.37
N TYR A 265 43.17 7.78 0.93
CA TYR A 265 43.77 8.05 -0.40
C TYR A 265 42.83 7.59 -1.51
N TYR A 266 42.21 6.43 -1.35
CA TYR A 266 41.22 5.95 -2.30
C TYR A 266 40.00 6.87 -2.36
N PHE A 267 39.49 7.31 -1.21
CA PHE A 267 38.42 8.33 -1.14
C PHE A 267 38.81 9.60 -1.90
N SER A 268 40.03 10.13 -1.68
CA SER A 268 40.49 11.36 -2.32
C SER A 268 40.62 11.22 -3.83
N ALA A 269 41.08 10.07 -4.31
CA ALA A 269 41.20 9.78 -5.75
C ALA A 269 39.80 9.70 -6.40
N GLU A 270 38.86 9.00 -5.75
CA GLU A 270 37.51 8.86 -6.25
C GLU A 270 36.73 10.18 -6.21
N PHE A 271 36.85 10.93 -5.13
CA PHE A 271 36.28 12.29 -5.04
C PHE A 271 36.80 13.19 -6.17
N ARG A 272 38.14 13.20 -6.41
CA ARG A 272 38.73 13.97 -7.52
C ARG A 272 38.15 13.50 -8.87
N ARG A 273 38.01 12.22 -9.09
CA ARG A 273 37.45 11.66 -10.33
C ARG A 273 36.04 12.13 -10.60
N LEU A 274 35.18 12.21 -9.56
CA LEU A 274 33.76 12.55 -9.68
C LEU A 274 33.50 14.06 -9.55
N ALA A 275 34.22 14.76 -8.67
CA ALA A 275 34.05 16.19 -8.41
C ALA A 275 35.00 17.09 -9.22
N GLY A 276 35.95 16.51 -9.98
CA GLY A 276 36.93 17.23 -10.79
C GLY A 276 38.10 17.84 -10.02
N VAL A 277 37.99 17.98 -8.70
CA VAL A 277 39.05 18.56 -7.84
C VAL A 277 39.26 17.72 -6.57
N PRO A 278 40.46 17.72 -5.96
CA PRO A 278 40.67 17.02 -4.69
C PRO A 278 39.80 17.57 -3.55
N PRO A 279 39.45 16.75 -2.52
CA PRO A 279 38.62 17.18 -1.41
C PRO A 279 39.19 18.40 -0.64
N SER A 280 40.51 18.47 -0.47
CA SER A 280 41.17 19.59 0.20
C SER A 280 41.00 20.90 -0.57
N VAL A 281 41.12 20.85 -1.91
CA VAL A 281 40.88 22.00 -2.78
C VAL A 281 39.40 22.40 -2.79
N PHE A 282 38.50 21.43 -2.80
CA PHE A 282 37.08 21.67 -2.74
C PHE A 282 36.68 22.41 -1.45
N ARG A 283 37.19 21.99 -0.29
CA ARG A 283 36.98 22.67 1.01
C ARG A 283 37.48 24.12 0.98
N LYS A 284 38.72 24.36 0.50
CA LYS A 284 39.31 25.71 0.45
C LYS A 284 38.53 26.68 -0.44
N LYS A 285 38.04 26.21 -1.58
CA LYS A 285 37.26 27.07 -2.50
C LYS A 285 35.99 27.61 -1.84
N ILE A 286 35.35 26.84 -0.97
CA ILE A 286 34.10 27.25 -0.31
C ILE A 286 34.38 28.07 0.95
N SER A 287 35.46 27.76 1.71
CA SER A 287 35.88 28.56 2.87
C SER A 287 36.40 29.96 2.49
N GLY A 288 36.89 30.14 1.26
CA GLY A 288 37.36 31.43 0.75
C GLY A 288 36.27 32.31 0.12
N THR A 289 35.01 31.84 0.08
CA THR A 289 33.88 32.60 -0.48
C THR A 289 32.92 33.08 0.63
N ARG A 290 33.31 32.94 1.91
CA ARG A 290 32.58 33.51 3.08
C ARG A 290 33.22 34.77 3.60
#